data_5fd22048f73780580f9004056b2fa664
#
_entry.id   5fd22048f73780580f9004056b2fa664
#
_cell.length_a   1.000
_cell.length_b   1.000
_cell.length_c   1.000
_cell.angle_alpha   90.00
_cell.angle_beta   90.00
_cell.angle_gamma   90.00
#
_symmetry.space_group_name_H-M   'P 1'
#
loop_
_entity.id
_entity.type
_entity.pdbx_description
1 polymer ?
#
loop_
_entity_poly.entity_id
_entity_poly.type
_entity_poly.pdbx_seq_one_letter_code
_entity_poly.pdbx_strand_id
1 'polypeptide(L)'
;MLSKHFKNFKNWFECIKSLSYGNTKTYNQLINIDGIGPDVVNDIKNFFDKEKIEIVKKLSKALDKIEEYKFSKQSNSKLSEKIIVFTGTLEKMSRSEAKSKAEELGAKVTNSVSNNTDYVIAGKDSGSKEKKARELNIKILNENEWIKFLA
;
A
#
# COMPACT_ATOMS: atom_id res chain seq x y z
N MET A 1 -1.37 3.53 -0.19
CA MET A 1 -0.60 3.83 1.03
C MET A 1 -1.19 5.00 1.80
N LEU A 2 -1.04 6.27 1.37
CA LEU A 2 -1.51 7.45 2.10
C LEU A 2 -3.01 7.44 2.40
N SER A 3 -3.86 7.04 1.45
CA SER A 3 -5.31 6.95 1.66
C SER A 3 -5.73 5.96 2.77
N LYS A 4 -5.01 4.83 2.91
CA LYS A 4 -5.20 3.89 4.03
C LYS A 4 -4.83 4.52 5.37
N HIS A 5 -3.75 5.30 5.40
CA HIS A 5 -3.26 5.94 6.62
C HIS A 5 -4.19 7.07 7.09
N PHE A 6 -4.57 7.97 6.18
CA PHE A 6 -5.35 9.16 6.54
C PHE A 6 -6.86 8.93 6.59
N LYS A 7 -7.37 7.86 5.95
CA LYS A 7 -8.80 7.48 5.88
C LYS A 7 -9.69 8.49 5.16
N ASN A 8 -9.51 9.79 5.38
CA ASN A 8 -10.30 10.84 4.75
C ASN A 8 -9.46 12.08 4.42
N PHE A 9 -10.01 12.95 3.57
CA PHE A 9 -9.37 14.18 3.12
C PHE A 9 -9.04 15.14 4.28
N LYS A 10 -9.93 15.28 5.26
CA LYS A 10 -9.73 16.19 6.39
C LYS A 10 -8.47 15.84 7.18
N ASN A 11 -8.29 14.55 7.53
CA ASN A 11 -7.11 14.10 8.27
C ASN A 11 -5.83 14.31 7.47
N TRP A 12 -5.87 14.01 6.16
CA TRP A 12 -4.76 14.25 5.25
C TRP A 12 -4.43 15.76 5.19
N PHE A 13 -5.40 16.61 4.99
CA PHE A 13 -5.21 18.05 4.84
C PHE A 13 -4.63 18.70 6.12
N GLU A 14 -5.13 18.35 7.30
CA GLU A 14 -4.58 18.84 8.57
C GLU A 14 -3.14 18.36 8.79
N CYS A 15 -2.82 17.13 8.40
CA CYS A 15 -1.45 16.62 8.46
C CYS A 15 -0.51 17.41 7.54
N ILE A 16 -0.87 17.60 6.28
CA ILE A 16 -0.05 18.37 5.30
C ILE A 16 0.12 19.83 5.74
N LYS A 17 -0.94 20.45 6.22
CA LYS A 17 -0.91 21.79 6.77
C LYS A 17 0.05 21.87 7.97
N SER A 18 -0.04 20.95 8.91
CA SER A 18 0.85 20.87 10.07
C SER A 18 2.32 20.68 9.65
N LEU A 19 2.57 19.84 8.64
CA LEU A 19 3.89 19.62 8.07
C LEU A 19 4.46 20.90 7.44
N SER A 20 3.66 21.64 6.66
CA SER A 20 4.06 22.90 6.00
C SER A 20 4.45 23.99 7.01
N TYR A 21 3.87 23.97 8.21
CA TYR A 21 4.26 24.85 9.33
C TYR A 21 5.47 24.34 10.13
N GLY A 22 6.14 23.27 9.69
CA GLY A 22 7.37 22.77 10.29
C GLY A 22 7.17 21.90 11.53
N ASN A 23 6.00 21.27 11.71
CA ASN A 23 5.74 20.42 12.86
C ASN A 23 6.56 19.13 12.80
N THR A 24 7.57 19.02 13.67
CA THR A 24 8.48 17.87 13.76
C THR A 24 7.77 16.56 14.12
N LYS A 25 6.72 16.61 14.94
CA LYS A 25 5.93 15.42 15.30
C LYS A 25 5.23 14.84 14.08
N THR A 26 4.64 15.69 13.23
CA THR A 26 4.02 15.30 11.99
C THR A 26 5.04 14.71 10.99
N TYR A 27 6.22 15.33 10.90
CA TYR A 27 7.32 14.80 10.09
C TYR A 27 7.69 13.37 10.51
N ASN A 28 7.91 13.16 11.80
CA ASN A 28 8.27 11.84 12.36
C ASN A 28 7.15 10.80 12.18
N GLN A 29 5.89 11.20 12.24
CA GLN A 29 4.76 10.31 11.94
C GLN A 29 4.76 9.85 10.49
N LEU A 30 5.07 10.74 9.55
CA LEU A 30 5.07 10.42 8.11
C LEU A 30 6.22 9.51 7.72
N ILE A 31 7.44 9.71 8.22
CA ILE A 31 8.58 8.83 7.91
C ILE A 31 8.43 7.41 8.46
N ASN A 32 7.55 7.21 9.44
CA ASN A 32 7.24 5.88 9.99
C ASN A 32 6.20 5.11 9.16
N ILE A 33 5.63 5.73 8.11
CA ILE A 33 4.72 5.02 7.20
C ILE A 33 5.57 4.19 6.24
N ASP A 34 5.28 2.90 6.16
CA ASP A 34 5.99 1.98 5.24
C ASP A 34 5.99 2.51 3.80
N GLY A 35 7.18 2.62 3.21
CA GLY A 35 7.40 3.15 1.87
C GLY A 35 7.42 4.69 1.76
N ILE A 36 7.42 5.43 2.88
CA ILE A 36 7.60 6.89 2.91
C ILE A 36 8.88 7.20 3.66
N GLY A 37 9.91 7.60 2.92
CA GLY A 37 11.19 8.02 3.49
C GLY A 37 11.26 9.53 3.74
N PRO A 38 12.38 9.98 4.38
CA PRO A 38 12.62 11.41 4.64
C PRO A 38 12.55 12.28 3.38
N ASP A 39 13.05 11.79 2.25
CA ASP A 39 13.06 12.54 0.99
C ASP A 39 11.64 12.82 0.50
N VAL A 40 10.77 11.80 0.53
CA VAL A 40 9.35 11.96 0.15
C VAL A 40 8.64 12.96 1.05
N VAL A 41 8.91 12.93 2.36
CA VAL A 41 8.29 13.88 3.31
C VAL A 41 8.80 15.29 3.07
N ASN A 42 10.10 15.46 2.74
CA ASN A 42 10.67 16.75 2.39
C ASN A 42 10.08 17.30 1.08
N ASP A 43 9.89 16.47 0.07
CA ASP A 43 9.25 16.84 -1.19
C ASP A 43 7.80 17.31 -0.96
N ILE A 44 7.04 16.57 -0.16
CA ILE A 44 5.68 16.97 0.24
C ILE A 44 5.70 18.32 0.96
N LYS A 45 6.61 18.51 1.92
CA LYS A 45 6.75 19.75 2.67
C LYS A 45 7.10 20.94 1.76
N ASN A 46 8.02 20.75 0.82
CA ASN A 46 8.46 21.77 -0.12
C ASN A 46 7.36 22.11 -1.14
N PHE A 47 6.59 21.11 -1.57
CA PHE A 47 5.48 21.31 -2.48
C PHE A 47 4.32 22.09 -1.84
N PHE A 48 3.94 21.75 -0.62
CA PHE A 48 2.82 22.39 0.08
C PHE A 48 3.26 23.60 0.90
N ASP A 49 3.62 24.69 0.22
CA ASP A 49 3.78 26.00 0.83
C ASP A 49 2.43 26.63 1.27
N LYS A 50 2.49 27.81 1.88
CA LYS A 50 1.28 28.48 2.37
C LYS A 50 0.27 28.79 1.26
N GLU A 51 0.77 29.15 0.07
CA GLU A 51 -0.07 29.47 -1.07
C GLU A 51 -0.84 28.25 -1.58
N LYS A 52 -0.14 27.12 -1.76
CA LYS A 52 -0.77 25.87 -2.20
C LYS A 52 -1.74 25.30 -1.16
N ILE A 53 -1.46 25.46 0.13
CA ILE A 53 -2.42 25.11 1.19
C ILE A 53 -3.72 25.91 1.05
N GLU A 54 -3.65 27.22 0.79
CA GLU A 54 -4.86 28.03 0.59
C GLU A 54 -5.59 27.67 -0.72
N ILE A 55 -4.86 27.33 -1.79
CA ILE A 55 -5.47 26.83 -3.03
C ILE A 55 -6.24 25.53 -2.77
N VAL A 56 -5.63 24.55 -2.11
CA VAL A 56 -6.28 23.28 -1.78
C VAL A 56 -7.52 23.49 -0.90
N LYS A 57 -7.44 24.42 0.06
CA LYS A 57 -8.56 24.78 0.93
C LYS A 57 -9.71 25.42 0.14
N LYS A 58 -9.43 26.32 -0.81
CA LYS A 58 -10.44 26.91 -1.69
C LYS A 58 -11.07 25.84 -2.58
N LEU A 59 -10.25 24.96 -3.18
CA LEU A 59 -10.71 23.86 -4.00
C LEU A 59 -11.64 22.91 -3.23
N SER A 60 -11.24 22.51 -2.01
CA SER A 60 -12.05 21.62 -1.18
C SER A 60 -13.41 22.21 -0.79
N LYS A 61 -13.52 23.54 -0.70
CA LYS A 61 -14.79 24.24 -0.45
C LYS A 61 -15.65 24.36 -1.71
N ALA A 62 -15.04 24.36 -2.90
CA ALA A 62 -15.76 24.45 -4.17
C ALA A 62 -16.29 23.08 -4.64
N LEU A 63 -15.85 21.99 -4.04
CA LEU A 63 -16.36 20.65 -4.33
C LEU A 63 -17.61 20.37 -3.49
N ASP A 64 -18.68 19.90 -4.13
CA ASP A 64 -19.93 19.53 -3.45
C ASP A 64 -19.72 18.38 -2.47
N LYS A 65 -18.84 17.44 -2.84
CA LYS A 65 -18.54 16.27 -2.04
C LYS A 65 -17.13 15.76 -2.33
N ILE A 66 -16.38 15.47 -1.26
CA ILE A 66 -15.15 14.70 -1.35
C ILE A 66 -15.48 13.31 -0.82
N GLU A 67 -15.50 12.32 -1.71
CA GLU A 67 -15.78 10.94 -1.31
C GLU A 67 -14.59 10.35 -0.54
N GLU A 68 -14.92 9.75 0.59
CA GLU A 68 -13.94 8.98 1.35
C GLU A 68 -13.68 7.64 0.65
N TYR A 69 -12.42 7.30 0.47
CA TYR A 69 -12.06 5.97 -0.02
C TYR A 69 -12.38 4.93 1.06
N LYS A 70 -13.49 4.25 0.91
CA LYS A 70 -13.85 3.13 1.77
C LYS A 70 -13.10 1.89 1.31
N PHE A 71 -12.08 1.52 2.06
CA PHE A 71 -11.55 0.16 1.95
C PHE A 71 -12.65 -0.80 2.40
N SER A 72 -13.37 -1.38 1.47
CA SER A 72 -14.17 -2.55 1.76
C SER A 72 -13.19 -3.68 2.10
N LYS A 73 -12.97 -3.92 3.39
CA LYS A 73 -12.52 -5.24 3.81
C LYS A 73 -13.64 -6.18 3.35
N GLN A 74 -13.46 -6.87 2.24
CA GLN A 74 -14.26 -8.04 1.98
C GLN A 74 -13.86 -9.07 3.03
N SER A 75 -14.54 -9.00 4.17
CA SER A 75 -14.27 -9.86 5.34
C SER A 75 -14.53 -11.35 5.08
N ASN A 76 -15.00 -11.69 3.89
CA ASN A 76 -15.28 -13.07 3.45
C ASN A 76 -14.37 -13.56 2.31
N SER A 77 -13.30 -12.82 1.98
CA SER A 77 -12.33 -13.31 1.00
C SER A 77 -11.47 -14.42 1.61
N LYS A 78 -11.18 -15.46 0.80
CA LYS A 78 -10.22 -16.54 1.14
C LYS A 78 -8.82 -15.99 1.46
N LEU A 79 -8.54 -14.74 1.08
CA LEU A 79 -7.28 -14.04 1.29
C LEU A 79 -7.28 -13.11 2.51
N SER A 80 -8.41 -12.96 3.20
CA SER A 80 -8.49 -12.11 4.40
C SER A 80 -7.44 -12.54 5.43
N GLU A 81 -6.62 -11.57 5.86
CA GLU A 81 -5.53 -11.75 6.83
C GLU A 81 -4.36 -12.63 6.39
N LYS A 82 -4.38 -13.17 5.15
CA LYS A 82 -3.31 -14.01 4.62
C LYS A 82 -2.07 -13.19 4.28
N ILE A 83 -0.91 -13.74 4.60
CA ILE A 83 0.40 -13.13 4.28
C ILE A 83 0.90 -13.71 2.96
N ILE A 84 1.09 -12.82 1.98
CA ILE A 84 1.46 -13.17 0.60
C ILE A 84 2.81 -12.53 0.23
N VAL A 85 3.64 -13.30 -0.45
CA VAL A 85 4.89 -12.81 -1.04
C VAL A 85 4.87 -13.04 -2.54
N PHE A 86 5.22 -12.03 -3.31
CA PHE A 86 5.42 -12.13 -4.76
C PHE A 86 6.91 -12.26 -5.09
N THR A 87 7.26 -13.18 -5.99
CA THR A 87 8.63 -13.41 -6.47
C THR A 87 8.66 -13.68 -7.98
N GLY A 88 9.78 -13.39 -8.62
CA GLY A 88 9.89 -13.49 -10.08
C GLY A 88 9.15 -12.39 -10.83
N THR A 89 9.08 -12.53 -12.15
CA THR A 89 8.41 -11.61 -13.06
C THR A 89 7.01 -12.14 -13.40
N LEU A 90 5.98 -11.35 -13.12
CA LEU A 90 4.61 -11.63 -13.56
C LEU A 90 4.44 -11.14 -15.00
N GLU A 91 3.84 -11.96 -15.85
CA GLU A 91 3.68 -11.66 -17.28
C GLU A 91 2.31 -11.05 -17.62
N LYS A 92 1.28 -11.38 -16.84
CA LYS A 92 -0.12 -10.97 -17.10
C LYS A 92 -0.55 -9.73 -16.33
N MET A 93 0.18 -9.36 -15.30
CA MET A 93 -0.07 -8.16 -14.50
C MET A 93 1.22 -7.61 -13.90
N SER A 94 1.25 -6.32 -13.62
CA SER A 94 2.38 -5.72 -12.91
C SER A 94 2.41 -6.17 -11.44
N ARG A 95 3.59 -6.16 -10.82
CA ARG A 95 3.73 -6.48 -9.40
C ARG A 95 2.92 -5.54 -8.48
N SER A 96 2.83 -4.25 -8.85
CA SER A 96 2.02 -3.27 -8.14
C SER A 96 0.53 -3.59 -8.23
N GLU A 97 0.05 -4.00 -9.39
CA GLU A 97 -1.33 -4.42 -9.59
C GLU A 97 -1.66 -5.69 -8.81
N ALA A 98 -0.79 -6.72 -8.87
CA ALA A 98 -0.95 -7.95 -8.11
C ALA A 98 -1.02 -7.68 -6.60
N LYS A 99 -0.16 -6.78 -6.10
CA LYS A 99 -0.15 -6.33 -4.70
C LYS A 99 -1.45 -5.62 -4.34
N SER A 100 -1.91 -4.67 -5.15
CA SER A 100 -3.16 -3.94 -4.89
C SER A 100 -4.36 -4.88 -4.83
N LYS A 101 -4.49 -5.82 -5.77
CA LYS A 101 -5.57 -6.83 -5.77
C LYS A 101 -5.54 -7.72 -4.53
N ALA A 102 -4.35 -8.17 -4.10
CA ALA A 102 -4.21 -8.96 -2.88
C ALA A 102 -4.68 -8.16 -1.65
N GLU A 103 -4.26 -6.89 -1.54
CA GLU A 103 -4.61 -6.02 -0.44
C GLU A 103 -6.10 -5.63 -0.42
N GLU A 104 -6.72 -5.46 -1.59
CA GLU A 104 -8.17 -5.25 -1.72
C GLU A 104 -8.98 -6.43 -1.17
N LEU A 105 -8.47 -7.64 -1.36
CA LEU A 105 -9.06 -8.87 -0.81
C LEU A 105 -8.67 -9.12 0.66
N GLY A 106 -8.01 -8.18 1.31
CA GLY A 106 -7.68 -8.24 2.73
C GLY A 106 -6.39 -8.96 3.07
N ALA A 107 -5.58 -9.34 2.08
CA ALA A 107 -4.27 -9.94 2.31
C ALA A 107 -3.23 -8.90 2.74
N LYS A 108 -2.20 -9.35 3.45
CA LYS A 108 -1.01 -8.58 3.78
C LYS A 108 0.13 -8.99 2.86
N VAL A 109 0.63 -8.08 2.03
CA VAL A 109 1.75 -8.35 1.14
C VAL A 109 3.06 -7.95 1.79
N THR A 110 4.01 -8.91 1.86
CA THR A 110 5.35 -8.70 2.42
C THR A 110 6.44 -8.96 1.39
N ASN A 111 7.63 -8.43 1.65
CA ASN A 111 8.78 -8.55 0.75
C ASN A 111 9.67 -9.76 1.04
N SER A 112 9.50 -10.41 2.18
CA SER A 112 10.32 -11.55 2.62
C SER A 112 9.47 -12.75 2.99
N VAL A 113 9.98 -13.95 2.69
CA VAL A 113 9.35 -15.22 3.06
C VAL A 113 9.76 -15.60 4.48
N SER A 114 8.79 -15.93 5.31
CA SER A 114 8.96 -16.38 6.70
C SER A 114 7.95 -17.49 7.03
N ASN A 115 8.07 -18.10 8.20
CA ASN A 115 7.13 -19.13 8.68
C ASN A 115 5.67 -18.64 8.76
N ASN A 116 5.45 -17.31 8.80
CA ASN A 116 4.12 -16.71 8.84
C ASN A 116 3.56 -16.43 7.42
N THR A 117 4.30 -16.78 6.35
CA THR A 117 3.84 -16.59 4.98
C THR A 117 2.87 -17.70 4.61
N ASP A 118 1.66 -17.34 4.16
CA ASP A 118 0.64 -18.33 3.75
C ASP A 118 0.81 -18.74 2.29
N TYR A 119 1.15 -17.79 1.41
CA TYR A 119 1.29 -18.03 -0.03
C TYR A 119 2.50 -17.31 -0.60
N VAL A 120 3.18 -17.99 -1.53
CA VAL A 120 4.19 -17.35 -2.39
C VAL A 120 3.69 -17.43 -3.83
N ILE A 121 3.56 -16.28 -4.48
CA ILE A 121 3.17 -16.20 -5.89
C ILE A 121 4.45 -16.10 -6.71
N ALA A 122 4.73 -17.16 -7.45
CA ALA A 122 5.94 -17.31 -8.26
C ALA A 122 5.64 -17.02 -9.73
N GLY A 123 6.21 -15.94 -10.24
CA GLY A 123 6.29 -15.64 -11.66
C GLY A 123 7.52 -16.30 -12.30
N LYS A 124 7.85 -15.87 -13.53
CA LYS A 124 9.02 -16.33 -14.26
C LYS A 124 10.30 -15.93 -13.54
N ASP A 125 11.29 -16.78 -13.58
CA ASP A 125 12.63 -16.57 -12.98
C ASP A 125 12.55 -16.27 -11.46
N SER A 126 11.64 -16.93 -10.76
CA SER A 126 11.52 -16.86 -9.31
C SER A 126 12.74 -17.53 -8.65
N GLY A 127 13.50 -16.72 -7.90
CA GLY A 127 14.80 -17.11 -7.35
C GLY A 127 14.75 -17.60 -5.90
N SER A 128 15.61 -17.00 -5.04
CA SER A 128 15.84 -17.40 -3.65
C SER A 128 14.56 -17.44 -2.78
N LYS A 129 13.57 -16.60 -3.04
CA LYS A 129 12.32 -16.59 -2.27
C LYS A 129 11.47 -17.84 -2.53
N GLU A 130 11.46 -18.36 -3.76
CA GLU A 130 10.78 -19.61 -4.07
C GLU A 130 11.47 -20.79 -3.39
N LYS A 131 12.80 -20.86 -3.43
CA LYS A 131 13.58 -21.90 -2.72
C LYS A 131 13.25 -21.90 -1.23
N LYS A 132 13.28 -20.72 -0.60
CA LYS A 132 12.94 -20.57 0.80
C LYS A 132 11.48 -20.97 1.12
N ALA A 133 10.54 -20.70 0.22
CA ALA A 133 9.15 -21.12 0.38
C ALA A 133 9.02 -22.64 0.36
N ARG A 134 9.77 -23.35 -0.52
CA ARG A 134 9.83 -24.81 -0.57
C ARG A 134 10.42 -25.39 0.72
N GLU A 135 11.52 -24.81 1.22
CA GLU A 135 12.17 -25.22 2.48
C GLU A 135 11.22 -25.10 3.68
N LEU A 136 10.37 -24.07 3.68
CA LEU A 136 9.39 -23.81 4.74
C LEU A 136 8.02 -24.49 4.49
N ASN A 137 7.89 -25.34 3.46
CA ASN A 137 6.64 -25.98 3.06
C ASN A 137 5.46 -25.00 2.85
N ILE A 138 5.77 -23.77 2.39
CA ILE A 138 4.77 -22.76 2.10
C ILE A 138 4.15 -23.04 0.73
N LYS A 139 2.84 -22.86 0.63
CA LYS A 139 2.11 -23.07 -0.64
C LYS A 139 2.55 -22.05 -1.69
N ILE A 140 3.07 -22.56 -2.81
CA ILE A 140 3.49 -21.77 -3.96
C ILE A 140 2.40 -21.84 -5.02
N LEU A 141 2.00 -20.68 -5.55
CA LEU A 141 1.05 -20.56 -6.65
C LEU A 141 1.77 -19.91 -7.84
N ASN A 142 1.53 -20.41 -9.04
CA ASN A 142 1.94 -19.74 -10.25
C ASN A 142 0.98 -18.57 -10.59
N GLU A 143 1.33 -17.73 -11.56
CA GLU A 143 0.52 -16.56 -11.92
C GLU A 143 -0.90 -16.93 -12.39
N ASN A 144 -1.06 -18.04 -13.12
CA ASN A 144 -2.39 -18.49 -13.56
C ASN A 144 -3.26 -18.95 -12.38
N GLU A 145 -2.67 -19.65 -11.43
CA GLU A 145 -3.36 -20.07 -10.19
C GLU A 145 -3.71 -18.87 -9.34
N TRP A 146 -2.82 -17.88 -9.28
CA TRP A 146 -3.09 -16.61 -8.60
C TRP A 146 -4.29 -15.89 -9.21
N ILE A 147 -4.34 -15.75 -10.55
CA ILE A 147 -5.48 -15.12 -11.24
C ILE A 147 -6.80 -15.86 -10.95
N LYS A 148 -6.78 -17.19 -10.96
CA LYS A 148 -7.96 -17.99 -10.58
C LYS A 148 -8.36 -17.83 -9.11
N PHE A 149 -7.38 -17.51 -8.26
CA PHE A 149 -7.62 -17.30 -6.83
C PHE A 149 -8.25 -15.94 -6.55
N LEU A 150 -8.09 -14.98 -7.47
CA LEU A 150 -8.72 -13.66 -7.41
C LEU A 150 -10.17 -13.65 -7.90
N ALA A 151 -10.56 -14.62 -8.71
CA ALA A 151 -11.91 -14.79 -9.25
C ALA A 151 -12.85 -15.46 -8.22
#